data_b6cd837bed80516a0b08786b66e4b8f6
#
_entry.id   b6cd837bed80516a0b08786b66e4b8f6
#
_cell.length_a   1.000
_cell.length_b   1.000
_cell.length_c   1.000
_cell.angle_alpha   90.00
_cell.angle_beta   90.00
_cell.angle_gamma   90.00
#
_symmetry.space_group_name_H-M   'P 1'
#
loop_
_entity.id
_entity.type
_entity.pdbx_description
1 polymer ?
#
loop_
_entity_poly.entity_id
_entity_poly.type
_entity_poly.pdbx_seq_one_letter_code
_entity_poly.pdbx_strand_id
1 'polypeptide(L)'
;MKKSKEKEWKDFEFELFGTKWKVTFIDKVKETSTRYQLGSCQALNGTIWVATQDNEGNPLEEEAVRINMLHELTHSILDTGGYNNSSSDEPLVEWIARCLNSLLKQNIFDYAK
;
A
#
# COMPACT_ATOMS: atom_id res chain seq x y z
N MET A 1 -17.25 26.33 7.61
CA MET A 1 -16.31 25.41 8.21
C MET A 1 -15.23 25.00 7.22
N LYS A 2 -14.07 24.97 7.69
CA LYS A 2 -12.96 24.66 6.82
C LYS A 2 -12.69 23.18 6.76
N LYS A 3 -12.67 22.65 5.58
CA LYS A 3 -12.39 21.25 5.42
C LYS A 3 -10.90 20.99 5.45
N SER A 4 -10.52 19.93 6.07
CA SER A 4 -9.12 19.53 6.07
C SER A 4 -8.64 19.34 4.64
N LYS A 5 -7.46 19.80 4.38
CA LYS A 5 -6.88 19.60 3.08
C LYS A 5 -6.52 18.13 2.92
N GLU A 6 -7.00 17.54 1.87
CA GLU A 6 -6.70 16.15 1.59
C GLU A 6 -5.26 16.03 1.10
N LYS A 7 -4.63 14.95 1.52
CA LYS A 7 -3.33 14.60 1.01
C LYS A 7 -3.43 14.27 -0.46
N GLU A 8 -2.54 14.83 -1.23
CA GLU A 8 -2.49 14.49 -2.64
C GLU A 8 -1.56 13.30 -2.83
N TRP A 9 -2.11 12.21 -3.35
CA TRP A 9 -1.38 10.97 -3.55
C TRP A 9 -1.02 10.86 -5.01
N LYS A 10 0.27 10.66 -5.28
CA LYS A 10 0.76 10.59 -6.65
C LYS A 10 1.22 9.19 -6.98
N ASP A 11 0.81 8.70 -8.14
CA ASP A 11 1.26 7.41 -8.63
C ASP A 11 2.77 7.40 -8.74
N PHE A 12 3.36 6.23 -8.54
CA PHE A 12 4.81 6.13 -8.67
C PHE A 12 5.19 4.73 -9.10
N GLU A 13 6.44 4.58 -9.51
CA GLU A 13 6.99 3.31 -9.90
C GLU A 13 8.24 3.05 -9.10
N PHE A 14 8.56 1.79 -8.92
CA PHE A 14 9.77 1.40 -8.24
C PHE A 14 10.24 0.08 -8.81
N GLU A 15 11.43 -0.32 -8.45
CA GLU A 15 12.02 -1.53 -8.97
C GLU A 15 12.65 -2.31 -7.83
N LEU A 16 12.45 -3.63 -7.83
CA LEU A 16 13.06 -4.52 -6.86
C LEU A 16 13.90 -5.51 -7.65
N PHE A 17 15.21 -5.33 -7.58
CA PHE A 17 16.16 -6.25 -8.23
C PHE A 17 15.78 -6.53 -9.69
N GLY A 18 15.46 -5.47 -10.42
CA GLY A 18 15.13 -5.56 -11.83
C GLY A 18 13.67 -5.80 -12.13
N THR A 19 12.86 -6.10 -11.13
CA THR A 19 11.42 -6.29 -11.32
C THR A 19 10.72 -4.95 -11.13
N LYS A 20 10.00 -4.50 -12.14
CA LYS A 20 9.36 -3.19 -12.10
C LYS A 20 7.95 -3.30 -11.57
N TRP A 21 7.60 -2.32 -10.73
CA TRP A 21 6.28 -2.25 -10.10
C TRP A 21 5.72 -0.86 -10.28
N LYS A 22 4.40 -0.79 -10.41
CA LYS A 22 3.71 0.50 -10.53
C LYS A 22 2.63 0.59 -9.46
N VAL A 23 2.62 1.70 -8.73
CA VAL A 23 1.61 1.96 -7.71
C VAL A 23 0.67 3.05 -8.21
N THR A 24 -0.61 2.76 -8.21
CA THR A 24 -1.65 3.68 -8.63
C THR A 24 -2.60 3.93 -7.47
N PHE A 25 -2.86 5.19 -7.17
CA PHE A 25 -3.84 5.57 -6.17
C PHE A 25 -5.16 5.84 -6.85
N ILE A 26 -6.24 5.27 -6.32
CA ILE A 26 -7.55 5.42 -6.91
C ILE A 26 -8.50 6.04 -5.89
N ASP A 27 -9.50 6.77 -6.39
CA ASP A 27 -10.40 7.51 -5.53
C ASP A 27 -11.46 6.63 -4.89
N LYS A 28 -11.73 5.45 -5.45
CA LYS A 28 -12.76 4.58 -4.92
C LYS A 28 -12.19 3.20 -4.71
N VAL A 29 -12.72 2.50 -3.70
CA VAL A 29 -12.37 1.10 -3.54
C VAL A 29 -12.94 0.32 -4.71
N LYS A 30 -12.22 -0.69 -5.14
CA LYS A 30 -12.72 -1.56 -6.18
C LYS A 30 -13.62 -2.60 -5.55
N GLU A 31 -14.76 -2.79 -6.18
CA GLU A 31 -15.67 -3.81 -5.74
C GLU A 31 -15.23 -5.15 -6.29
N THR A 32 -15.08 -6.12 -5.42
CA THR A 32 -14.85 -7.48 -5.84
C THR A 32 -16.11 -8.26 -5.48
N SER A 33 -16.27 -9.44 -5.99
CA SER A 33 -17.54 -10.17 -5.98
C SER A 33 -18.43 -9.92 -4.76
N THR A 34 -17.86 -9.98 -3.55
CA THR A 34 -18.68 -9.88 -2.36
C THR A 34 -18.23 -8.82 -1.39
N ARG A 35 -17.16 -8.09 -1.71
CA ARG A 35 -16.65 -7.10 -0.77
C ARG A 35 -15.76 -6.12 -1.48
N TYR A 36 -15.46 -5.02 -0.79
CA TYR A 36 -14.56 -4.02 -1.29
C TYR A 36 -13.16 -4.30 -0.79
N GLN A 37 -12.18 -3.84 -1.55
CA GLN A 37 -10.78 -3.92 -1.19
C GLN A 37 -10.19 -2.53 -1.12
N LEU A 38 -9.33 -2.29 -0.14
CA LEU A 38 -8.64 -1.01 -0.02
C LEU A 38 -7.31 -1.00 -0.73
N GLY A 39 -6.91 -2.11 -1.30
CA GLY A 39 -5.69 -2.21 -2.09
C GLY A 39 -5.59 -3.57 -2.72
N SER A 40 -4.67 -3.70 -3.66
CA SER A 40 -4.44 -4.97 -4.33
C SER A 40 -3.04 -4.98 -4.92
N CYS A 41 -2.41 -6.14 -4.91
CA CYS A 41 -1.10 -6.35 -5.49
C CYS A 41 -1.22 -7.49 -6.49
N GLN A 42 -0.85 -7.22 -7.74
CA GLN A 42 -0.93 -8.23 -8.80
C GLN A 42 0.47 -8.49 -9.33
N ALA A 43 1.08 -9.59 -8.84
CA ALA A 43 2.47 -9.89 -9.14
C ALA A 43 2.71 -10.12 -10.63
N LEU A 44 1.77 -10.75 -11.31
CA LEU A 44 1.95 -11.04 -12.74
C LEU A 44 2.16 -9.78 -13.55
N ASN A 45 1.47 -8.71 -13.20
CA ASN A 45 1.53 -7.46 -13.95
C ASN A 45 2.48 -6.44 -13.34
N GLY A 46 2.98 -6.70 -12.14
CA GLY A 46 3.78 -5.70 -11.44
C GLY A 46 2.97 -4.47 -11.09
N THR A 47 1.70 -4.64 -10.73
CA THR A 47 0.84 -3.50 -10.45
C THR A 47 0.26 -3.58 -9.05
N ILE A 48 0.16 -2.41 -8.43
CA ILE A 48 -0.46 -2.23 -7.13
C ILE A 48 -1.44 -1.09 -7.25
N TRP A 49 -2.63 -1.23 -6.68
CA TRP A 49 -3.49 -0.07 -6.52
C TRP A 49 -3.87 0.08 -5.06
N VAL A 50 -4.07 1.33 -4.65
CA VAL A 50 -4.39 1.69 -3.27
C VAL A 50 -5.52 2.70 -3.31
N ALA A 51 -6.58 2.44 -2.55
CA ALA A 51 -7.71 3.35 -2.49
C ALA A 51 -7.41 4.51 -1.56
N THR A 52 -7.86 5.70 -1.94
CA THR A 52 -7.73 6.89 -1.11
C THR A 52 -9.06 7.29 -0.48
N GLN A 53 -10.15 6.63 -0.85
CA GLN A 53 -11.49 6.89 -0.31
C GLN A 53 -12.14 5.57 0.03
N ASP A 54 -13.12 5.63 0.94
CA ASP A 54 -13.91 4.43 1.23
C ASP A 54 -14.98 4.27 0.14
N ASN A 55 -15.82 3.23 0.29
CA ASN A 55 -16.80 2.93 -0.75
C ASN A 55 -17.96 3.93 -0.79
N GLU A 56 -17.98 4.89 0.12
CA GLU A 56 -18.98 5.95 0.12
C GLU A 56 -18.40 7.27 -0.35
N GLY A 57 -17.14 7.28 -0.78
CA GLY A 57 -16.51 8.47 -1.30
C GLY A 57 -15.86 9.36 -0.26
N ASN A 58 -15.79 8.90 0.98
CA ASN A 58 -15.16 9.68 2.04
C ASN A 58 -13.66 9.46 2.04
N PRO A 59 -12.85 10.53 2.16
CA PRO A 59 -11.40 10.36 2.17
C PRO A 59 -10.97 9.51 3.36
N LEU A 60 -10.04 8.62 3.12
CA LEU A 60 -9.43 7.84 4.19
C LEU A 60 -8.38 8.68 4.89
N GLU A 61 -8.13 8.38 6.16
CA GLU A 61 -7.07 9.04 6.89
C GLU A 61 -5.74 8.78 6.20
N GLU A 62 -4.86 9.76 6.25
CA GLU A 62 -3.56 9.62 5.60
C GLU A 62 -2.82 8.39 6.09
N GLU A 63 -2.86 8.14 7.40
CA GLU A 63 -2.15 6.97 7.93
C GLU A 63 -2.77 5.68 7.42
N ALA A 64 -4.07 5.64 7.26
CA ALA A 64 -4.73 4.44 6.74
C ALA A 64 -4.30 4.15 5.30
N VAL A 65 -4.23 5.18 4.47
CA VAL A 65 -3.77 5.01 3.09
C VAL A 65 -2.34 4.52 3.09
N ARG A 66 -1.49 5.11 3.93
CA ARG A 66 -0.08 4.72 3.99
C ARG A 66 0.08 3.26 4.43
N ILE A 67 -0.66 2.84 5.45
CA ILE A 67 -0.57 1.44 5.90
C ILE A 67 -1.06 0.50 4.80
N ASN A 68 -2.15 0.85 4.13
CA ASN A 68 -2.64 0.02 3.03
C ASN A 68 -1.61 -0.07 1.91
N MET A 69 -0.95 1.04 1.60
CA MET A 69 0.11 1.03 0.60
C MET A 69 1.26 0.13 1.04
N LEU A 70 1.68 0.24 2.30
CA LEU A 70 2.77 -0.59 2.81
C LEU A 70 2.39 -2.07 2.83
N HIS A 71 1.10 -2.37 3.06
CA HIS A 71 0.61 -3.74 2.98
C HIS A 71 0.83 -4.31 1.57
N GLU A 72 0.44 -3.54 0.55
CA GLU A 72 0.62 -4.01 -0.82
C GLU A 72 2.09 -4.05 -1.23
N LEU A 73 2.88 -3.08 -0.75
CA LEU A 73 4.32 -3.13 -1.01
C LEU A 73 4.95 -4.36 -0.37
N THR A 74 4.46 -4.77 0.80
CA THR A 74 4.98 -5.98 1.44
C THR A 74 4.71 -7.20 0.57
N HIS A 75 3.51 -7.29 -0.03
CA HIS A 75 3.25 -8.36 -0.98
C HIS A 75 4.26 -8.35 -2.12
N SER A 76 4.55 -7.18 -2.67
CA SER A 76 5.48 -7.09 -3.80
C SER A 76 6.88 -7.54 -3.41
N ILE A 77 7.30 -7.20 -2.18
CA ILE A 77 8.62 -7.61 -1.70
C ILE A 77 8.69 -9.13 -1.57
N LEU A 78 7.68 -9.72 -0.95
CA LEU A 78 7.68 -11.15 -0.73
C LEU A 78 7.55 -11.91 -2.06
N ASP A 79 6.67 -11.44 -2.93
CA ASP A 79 6.47 -12.10 -4.21
C ASP A 79 7.71 -12.01 -5.09
N THR A 80 8.38 -10.85 -5.10
CA THR A 80 9.60 -10.71 -5.88
C THR A 80 10.69 -11.64 -5.38
N GLY A 81 10.73 -11.88 -4.07
CA GLY A 81 11.72 -12.77 -3.49
C GLY A 81 11.37 -14.24 -3.56
N GLY A 82 10.20 -14.58 -4.08
CA GLY A 82 9.79 -15.97 -4.16
C GLY A 82 9.16 -16.50 -2.90
N TYR A 83 8.81 -15.62 -1.95
CA TYR A 83 8.21 -16.03 -0.68
C TYR A 83 6.70 -16.03 -0.80
N ASN A 84 6.18 -16.81 -1.73
CA ASN A 84 4.75 -16.76 -2.05
C ASN A 84 3.88 -17.25 -0.91
N ASN A 85 4.34 -18.26 -0.16
CA ASN A 85 3.57 -18.73 0.99
C ASN A 85 3.46 -17.65 2.05
N SER A 86 4.55 -16.95 2.31
CA SER A 86 4.51 -15.86 3.28
C SER A 86 3.65 -14.70 2.78
N SER A 87 3.69 -14.44 1.48
CA SER A 87 2.87 -13.39 0.89
C SER A 87 1.38 -13.70 1.01
N SER A 88 1.01 -14.97 1.08
CA SER A 88 -0.38 -15.38 1.26
C SER A 88 -0.85 -15.27 2.71
N ASP A 89 0.06 -15.03 3.64
CA ASP A 89 -0.26 -14.95 5.05
C ASP A 89 -0.64 -13.51 5.38
N GLU A 90 -1.92 -13.20 5.26
CA GLU A 90 -2.39 -11.83 5.41
C GLU A 90 -2.09 -11.23 6.79
N PRO A 91 -2.26 -11.96 7.90
CA PRO A 91 -1.87 -11.39 9.19
C PRO A 91 -0.40 -11.02 9.26
N LEU A 92 0.48 -11.84 8.67
CA LEU A 92 1.91 -11.53 8.66
C LEU A 92 2.18 -10.28 7.82
N VAL A 93 1.57 -10.20 6.63
CA VAL A 93 1.75 -9.05 5.76
C VAL A 93 1.27 -7.79 6.46
N GLU A 94 0.13 -7.85 7.11
CA GLU A 94 -0.40 -6.69 7.82
C GLU A 94 0.52 -6.28 8.97
N TRP A 95 1.05 -7.24 9.69
CA TRP A 95 1.98 -6.96 10.78
C TRP A 95 3.22 -6.23 10.27
N ILE A 96 3.80 -6.73 9.17
CA ILE A 96 4.98 -6.11 8.59
C ILE A 96 4.66 -4.69 8.14
N ALA A 97 3.51 -4.49 7.51
CA ALA A 97 3.13 -3.15 7.04
C ALA A 97 3.03 -2.16 8.20
N ARG A 98 2.44 -2.60 9.31
CA ARG A 98 2.31 -1.73 10.46
C ARG A 98 3.65 -1.45 11.11
N CYS A 99 4.55 -2.43 11.13
CA CYS A 99 5.91 -2.20 11.62
C CYS A 99 6.63 -1.18 10.76
N LEU A 100 6.52 -1.32 9.44
CA LEU A 100 7.16 -0.36 8.54
C LEU A 100 6.61 1.05 8.74
N ASN A 101 5.30 1.16 8.90
CA ASN A 101 4.70 2.46 9.16
C ASN A 101 5.24 3.08 10.44
N SER A 102 5.36 2.28 11.47
CA SER A 102 5.90 2.77 12.74
C SER A 102 7.34 3.25 12.58
N LEU A 103 8.15 2.47 11.87
CA LEU A 103 9.55 2.85 11.67
C LEU A 103 9.68 4.10 10.82
N LEU A 104 8.87 4.23 9.78
CA LEU A 104 8.94 5.41 8.92
C LEU A 104 8.57 6.68 9.68
N LYS A 105 7.65 6.57 10.63
CA LYS A 105 7.26 7.73 11.42
C LYS A 105 8.37 8.18 12.37
N GLN A 106 9.38 7.35 12.58
CA GLN A 106 10.48 7.67 13.48
C GLN A 106 11.70 8.20 12.75
N ASN A 107 11.61 8.38 11.43
CA ASN A 107 12.70 8.91 10.62
C ASN A 107 13.99 8.11 10.80
N ILE A 108 13.86 6.79 10.80
CA ILE A 108 15.02 5.94 11.10
C ILE A 108 16.11 6.07 10.05
N PHE A 109 15.78 6.59 8.87
CA PHE A 109 16.77 6.71 7.79
C PHE A 109 17.59 7.98 7.90
N ASP A 110 17.37 8.78 8.94
CA ASP A 110 18.17 9.98 9.15
C ASP A 110 19.47 9.71 9.89
N TYR A 111 19.71 8.47 10.28
CA TYR A 111 20.85 8.16 11.12
C TYR A 111 22.20 8.31 10.42
N ALA A 112 22.20 8.28 9.10
CA ALA A 112 23.43 8.29 8.31
C ALA A 112 23.64 9.65 7.68
N LYS A 113 23.86 10.64 8.51
CA LYS A 113 24.03 12.00 8.01
C LYS A 113 25.40 12.25 7.44
#